data_385420a0ce9da094c5f47fac4fb617e0
#
_entry.id   385420a0ce9da094c5f47fac4fb617e0
#
_cell.length_a   1.000
_cell.length_b   1.000
_cell.length_c   1.000
_cell.angle_alpha   90.00
_cell.angle_beta   90.00
_cell.angle_gamma   90.00
#
_symmetry.space_group_name_H-M   'P 1'
#
loop_
_entity.id
_entity.type
_entity.pdbx_description
1 polymer ?
#
loop_
_entity_poly.entity_id
_entity_poly.type
_entity_poly.pdbx_seq_one_letter_code
_entity_poly.pdbx_strand_id
1 'polypeptide(L)'
;MAKVIGIDLGTTNSCVSVMEGDSAKVIENSEGARTTPSVVAYGEELTVGAPAKRQAVTNPNNTLYAIKRLIGRKHNDDVVKKDAGMVPYKIVAADNGDAWVEADGKSLAPQQVSAEILKKMKKTAEDYLGHEVKEAVITVPAYFNDSQRQATKDAGKIAGLEVKRIINEPTAAALAYGLDKGKGDQKIAVYDLGGGTFDISIIEIAEVDGEHQFEVLSTNGDTFLGGEDFDLALIEYLAEEFKKESGVDLHNDPLALQRLKEGAEKAKIELSSNQQTEVNLPYITADSSGPKHFVHKLTRAKLEALVAVSYTHLTLPTICSV
;
A
#
# COMPACT_ATOMS: atom_id res chain seq x y z
N MET A 1 29.78 -10.41 5.92
CA MET A 1 28.59 -11.24 6.15
C MET A 1 27.51 -10.76 5.20
N ALA A 2 26.78 -11.68 4.57
CA ALA A 2 25.59 -11.30 3.79
C ALA A 2 24.59 -10.60 4.74
N LYS A 3 24.12 -9.41 4.35
CA LYS A 3 23.13 -8.70 5.14
C LYS A 3 21.73 -9.22 4.80
N VAL A 4 20.94 -9.55 5.82
CA VAL A 4 19.51 -9.81 5.70
C VAL A 4 18.80 -8.48 5.60
N ILE A 5 17.90 -8.32 4.62
CA ILE A 5 17.06 -7.15 4.48
C ILE A 5 15.68 -7.38 5.10
N GLY A 6 15.08 -6.33 5.64
CA GLY A 6 13.67 -6.33 6.04
C GLY A 6 12.82 -5.70 4.93
N ILE A 7 11.75 -6.38 4.52
CA ILE A 7 10.80 -5.87 3.54
C ILE A 7 9.41 -5.84 4.15
N ASP A 8 8.80 -4.67 4.13
CA ASP A 8 7.37 -4.51 4.31
C ASP A 8 6.71 -4.53 2.93
N LEU A 9 6.03 -5.63 2.61
CA LEU A 9 5.31 -5.81 1.35
C LEU A 9 3.85 -5.37 1.52
N GLY A 10 3.62 -4.05 1.47
CA GLY A 10 2.30 -3.47 1.70
C GLY A 10 1.35 -3.59 0.51
N THR A 11 0.05 -3.47 0.77
CA THR A 11 -1.00 -3.49 -0.27
C THR A 11 -0.85 -2.32 -1.24
N THR A 12 -0.58 -1.12 -0.72
CA THR A 12 -0.46 0.11 -1.51
C THR A 12 1.00 0.52 -1.72
N ASN A 13 1.81 0.44 -0.66
CA ASN A 13 3.22 0.82 -0.70
C ASN A 13 4.08 -0.23 0.00
N SER A 14 5.29 -0.42 -0.51
CA SER A 14 6.29 -1.30 0.10
C SER A 14 7.53 -0.50 0.48
N CYS A 15 8.27 -0.99 1.47
CA CYS A 15 9.56 -0.42 1.83
C CYS A 15 10.59 -1.50 2.15
N VAL A 16 11.87 -1.14 2.08
CA VAL A 16 12.99 -2.00 2.40
C VAL A 16 13.91 -1.34 3.41
N SER A 17 14.43 -2.13 4.33
CA SER A 17 15.34 -1.69 5.38
C SER A 17 16.51 -2.64 5.57
N VAL A 18 17.58 -2.09 6.15
CA VAL A 18 18.78 -2.84 6.56
C VAL A 18 19.16 -2.46 7.99
N MET A 19 19.89 -3.34 8.66
CA MET A 19 20.52 -3.02 9.94
C MET A 19 21.85 -2.28 9.70
N GLU A 20 22.01 -1.11 10.30
CA GLU A 20 23.26 -0.36 10.40
C GLU A 20 23.67 -0.27 11.89
N GLY A 21 24.61 -1.12 12.29
CA GLY A 21 24.87 -1.34 13.71
C GLY A 21 23.63 -1.91 14.41
N ASP A 22 23.17 -1.27 15.46
CA ASP A 22 22.02 -1.68 16.27
C ASP A 22 20.69 -1.00 15.87
N SER A 23 20.68 -0.26 14.77
CA SER A 23 19.49 0.44 14.31
C SER A 23 19.04 0.01 12.91
N ALA A 24 17.73 -0.07 12.70
CA ALA A 24 17.16 -0.30 11.39
C ALA A 24 17.11 1.03 10.60
N LYS A 25 17.51 0.97 9.33
CA LYS A 25 17.44 2.09 8.40
C LYS A 25 16.59 1.73 7.20
N VAL A 26 15.54 2.51 6.96
CA VAL A 26 14.75 2.42 5.73
C VAL A 26 15.55 3.06 4.59
N ILE A 27 15.67 2.35 3.47
CA ILE A 27 16.47 2.76 2.32
C ILE A 27 15.59 3.55 1.34
N GLU A 28 16.14 4.64 0.81
CA GLU A 28 15.52 5.39 -0.28
C GLU A 28 15.68 4.65 -1.61
N ASN A 29 14.61 4.62 -2.39
CA ASN A 29 14.62 4.02 -3.73
C ASN A 29 15.28 4.95 -4.77
N SER A 30 15.36 4.52 -6.02
CA SER A 30 15.94 5.29 -7.13
C SER A 30 15.22 6.61 -7.41
N GLU A 31 13.99 6.76 -6.94
CA GLU A 31 13.17 7.96 -7.04
C GLU A 31 13.35 8.91 -5.83
N GLY A 32 14.22 8.57 -4.86
CA GLY A 32 14.48 9.35 -3.64
C GLY A 32 13.39 9.22 -2.58
N ALA A 33 12.49 8.25 -2.70
CA ALA A 33 11.42 8.00 -1.75
C ALA A 33 11.74 6.79 -0.85
N ARG A 34 11.29 6.82 0.41
CA ARG A 34 11.46 5.72 1.36
C ARG A 34 10.42 4.61 1.19
N THR A 35 9.37 4.88 0.44
CA THR A 35 8.34 3.91 0.07
C THR A 35 8.24 3.81 -1.44
N THR A 36 7.88 2.63 -1.93
CA THR A 36 7.67 2.35 -3.35
C THR A 36 6.24 1.89 -3.54
N PRO A 37 5.45 2.50 -4.41
CA PRO A 37 4.11 2.02 -4.72
C PRO A 37 4.12 0.54 -5.11
N SER A 38 3.23 -0.26 -4.53
CA SER A 38 3.06 -1.70 -4.83
C SER A 38 2.28 -1.88 -6.13
N VAL A 39 2.79 -1.29 -7.21
CA VAL A 39 2.18 -1.23 -8.54
C VAL A 39 3.15 -1.77 -9.58
N VAL A 40 2.64 -2.62 -10.47
CA VAL A 40 3.42 -3.23 -11.58
C VAL A 40 2.65 -3.00 -12.87
N ALA A 41 3.28 -2.40 -13.87
CA ALA A 41 2.69 -2.22 -15.19
C ALA A 41 3.43 -3.08 -16.22
N TYR A 42 2.65 -3.81 -16.97
CA TYR A 42 3.09 -4.68 -18.08
C TYR A 42 2.83 -3.97 -19.41
N GLY A 43 3.76 -4.12 -20.36
CA GLY A 43 3.74 -3.52 -21.69
C GLY A 43 5.03 -3.82 -22.41
N GLU A 44 5.48 -2.94 -23.29
CA GLU A 44 6.78 -3.09 -23.99
C GLU A 44 7.93 -3.26 -22.98
N GLU A 45 7.87 -2.52 -21.88
CA GLU A 45 8.76 -2.68 -20.74
C GLU A 45 7.95 -2.88 -19.46
N LEU A 46 8.43 -3.79 -18.60
CA LEU A 46 7.87 -3.97 -17.28
C LEU A 46 8.37 -2.85 -16.36
N THR A 47 7.44 -2.13 -15.72
CA THR A 47 7.77 -1.08 -14.77
C THR A 47 7.17 -1.36 -13.41
N VAL A 48 7.84 -0.90 -12.34
CA VAL A 48 7.43 -1.13 -10.94
C VAL A 48 7.54 0.16 -10.15
N GLY A 49 6.60 0.40 -9.27
CA GLY A 49 6.59 1.55 -8.38
C GLY A 49 5.96 2.80 -8.98
N ALA A 50 6.54 3.96 -8.72
CA ALA A 50 6.01 5.24 -9.19
C ALA A 50 5.89 5.36 -10.72
N PRO A 51 6.83 4.84 -11.54
CA PRO A 51 6.66 4.79 -12.99
C PRO A 51 5.43 3.98 -13.42
N ALA A 52 5.19 2.82 -12.80
CA ALA A 52 4.02 2.00 -13.07
C ALA A 52 2.72 2.70 -12.66
N LYS A 53 2.70 3.35 -11.47
CA LYS A 53 1.54 4.12 -10.98
C LYS A 53 1.15 5.22 -11.97
N ARG A 54 2.13 5.92 -12.58
CA ARG A 54 1.85 6.95 -13.60
C ARG A 54 1.28 6.38 -14.91
N GLN A 55 1.61 5.14 -15.27
CA GLN A 55 1.07 4.47 -16.45
C GLN A 55 -0.37 3.98 -16.28
N ALA A 56 -0.88 3.89 -15.06
CA ALA A 56 -2.22 3.37 -14.78
C ALA A 56 -3.34 4.05 -15.59
N VAL A 57 -3.17 5.31 -15.95
CA VAL A 57 -4.16 6.09 -16.72
C VAL A 57 -4.18 5.68 -18.20
N THR A 58 -3.01 5.46 -18.79
CA THR A 58 -2.87 5.13 -20.21
C THR A 58 -2.86 3.62 -20.48
N ASN A 59 -2.59 2.82 -19.44
CA ASN A 59 -2.52 1.36 -19.50
C ASN A 59 -3.24 0.69 -18.32
N PRO A 60 -4.53 1.02 -18.04
CA PRO A 60 -5.22 0.57 -16.84
C PRO A 60 -5.37 -0.95 -16.76
N ASN A 61 -5.62 -1.62 -17.87
CA ASN A 61 -5.87 -3.06 -17.90
C ASN A 61 -4.61 -3.91 -17.65
N ASN A 62 -3.42 -3.34 -17.82
CA ASN A 62 -2.15 -4.02 -17.61
C ASN A 62 -1.34 -3.41 -16.45
N THR A 63 -1.93 -2.49 -15.69
CA THR A 63 -1.31 -1.91 -14.50
C THR A 63 -1.97 -2.52 -13.27
N LEU A 64 -1.20 -3.37 -12.60
CA LEU A 64 -1.66 -4.19 -11.48
C LEU A 64 -1.30 -3.54 -10.15
N TYR A 65 -2.26 -3.40 -9.27
CA TYR A 65 -2.10 -2.86 -7.90
C TYR A 65 -3.02 -3.63 -6.94
N ALA A 66 -2.88 -3.42 -5.65
CA ALA A 66 -3.62 -4.13 -4.59
C ALA A 66 -3.52 -5.68 -4.65
N ILE A 67 -2.51 -6.21 -5.34
CA ILE A 67 -2.32 -7.65 -5.60
C ILE A 67 -2.22 -8.47 -4.31
N LYS A 68 -1.78 -7.86 -3.22
CA LYS A 68 -1.72 -8.50 -1.90
C LYS A 68 -3.09 -9.01 -1.42
N ARG A 69 -4.19 -8.39 -1.85
CA ARG A 69 -5.56 -8.85 -1.55
C ARG A 69 -5.89 -10.18 -2.19
N LEU A 70 -5.23 -10.54 -3.30
CA LEU A 70 -5.47 -11.77 -4.06
C LEU A 70 -4.51 -12.91 -3.68
N ILE A 71 -3.39 -12.61 -3.00
CA ILE A 71 -2.33 -13.58 -2.73
C ILE A 71 -2.86 -14.73 -1.87
N GLY A 72 -2.66 -15.97 -2.33
CA GLY A 72 -3.10 -17.20 -1.64
C GLY A 72 -4.60 -17.39 -1.53
N ARG A 73 -5.42 -16.68 -2.33
CA ARG A 73 -6.88 -16.75 -2.31
C ARG A 73 -7.45 -17.53 -3.48
N LYS A 74 -8.68 -18.02 -3.30
CA LYS A 74 -9.47 -18.64 -4.37
C LYS A 74 -10.27 -17.58 -5.13
N HIS A 75 -10.46 -17.80 -6.42
CA HIS A 75 -11.22 -16.89 -7.29
C HIS A 75 -12.67 -16.69 -6.83
N ASN A 76 -13.26 -17.68 -6.18
CA ASN A 76 -14.64 -17.61 -5.69
C ASN A 76 -14.78 -16.98 -4.28
N ASP A 77 -13.70 -16.57 -3.64
CA ASP A 77 -13.74 -15.85 -2.36
C ASP A 77 -14.48 -14.51 -2.51
N ASP A 78 -15.27 -14.14 -1.52
CA ASP A 78 -16.08 -12.90 -1.58
C ASP A 78 -15.22 -11.63 -1.64
N VAL A 79 -14.05 -11.64 -0.99
CA VAL A 79 -13.05 -10.56 -1.09
C VAL A 79 -12.58 -10.40 -2.53
N VAL A 80 -12.31 -11.51 -3.24
CA VAL A 80 -11.85 -11.49 -4.64
C VAL A 80 -12.96 -10.99 -5.57
N LYS A 81 -14.21 -11.39 -5.35
CA LYS A 81 -15.37 -10.88 -6.13
C LYS A 81 -15.55 -9.37 -5.93
N LYS A 82 -15.38 -8.89 -4.70
CA LYS A 82 -15.44 -7.45 -4.40
C LYS A 82 -14.33 -6.69 -5.13
N ASP A 83 -13.09 -7.18 -5.04
CA ASP A 83 -11.92 -6.60 -5.73
C ASP A 83 -12.12 -6.55 -7.26
N ALA A 84 -12.68 -7.61 -7.85
CA ALA A 84 -12.95 -7.67 -9.30
C ALA A 84 -13.89 -6.56 -9.80
N GLY A 85 -14.74 -6.03 -8.92
CA GLY A 85 -15.60 -4.87 -9.23
C GLY A 85 -14.92 -3.50 -9.04
N MET A 86 -13.71 -3.48 -8.45
CA MET A 86 -13.02 -2.23 -8.07
C MET A 86 -11.78 -1.94 -8.93
N VAL A 87 -11.25 -2.96 -9.61
CA VAL A 87 -10.01 -2.83 -10.40
C VAL A 87 -10.31 -2.88 -11.90
N PRO A 88 -9.54 -2.17 -12.74
CA PRO A 88 -9.72 -2.16 -14.19
C PRO A 88 -9.15 -3.40 -14.89
N TYR A 89 -8.19 -4.09 -14.28
CA TYR A 89 -7.60 -5.31 -14.81
C TYR A 89 -8.46 -6.54 -14.49
N LYS A 90 -8.30 -7.60 -15.26
CA LYS A 90 -9.10 -8.81 -15.07
C LYS A 90 -8.52 -9.71 -13.98
N ILE A 91 -9.41 -10.19 -13.11
CA ILE A 91 -9.13 -11.27 -12.18
C ILE A 91 -9.77 -12.55 -12.75
N VAL A 92 -8.99 -13.61 -12.87
CA VAL A 92 -9.38 -14.87 -13.51
C VAL A 92 -9.14 -16.06 -12.59
N ALA A 93 -9.86 -17.17 -12.85
CA ALA A 93 -9.61 -18.42 -12.14
C ALA A 93 -8.47 -19.20 -12.83
N ALA A 94 -7.50 -19.64 -12.06
CA ALA A 94 -6.54 -20.65 -12.51
C ALA A 94 -7.16 -22.04 -12.53
N ASP A 95 -6.50 -23.01 -13.14
CA ASP A 95 -6.98 -24.41 -13.24
C ASP A 95 -7.25 -25.06 -11.86
N ASN A 96 -6.50 -24.67 -10.86
CA ASN A 96 -6.66 -25.10 -9.47
C ASN A 96 -7.68 -24.26 -8.67
N GLY A 97 -8.35 -23.30 -9.32
CA GLY A 97 -9.33 -22.39 -8.73
C GLY A 97 -8.72 -21.20 -7.96
N ASP A 98 -7.42 -20.99 -7.99
CA ASP A 98 -6.80 -19.80 -7.38
C ASP A 98 -7.15 -18.53 -8.16
N ALA A 99 -7.16 -17.40 -7.45
CA ALA A 99 -7.31 -16.09 -8.05
C ALA A 99 -6.02 -15.68 -8.76
N TRP A 100 -6.08 -15.54 -10.09
CA TRP A 100 -5.00 -15.03 -10.92
C TRP A 100 -5.42 -13.72 -11.59
N VAL A 101 -4.50 -13.02 -12.23
CA VAL A 101 -4.75 -11.79 -12.97
C VAL A 101 -4.29 -11.90 -14.40
N GLU A 102 -4.93 -11.16 -15.30
CA GLU A 102 -4.46 -11.04 -16.71
C GLU A 102 -3.76 -9.69 -16.90
N ALA A 103 -2.58 -9.71 -17.50
CA ALA A 103 -1.90 -8.53 -17.99
C ALA A 103 -1.05 -8.89 -19.21
N ASP A 104 -1.04 -8.02 -20.23
CA ASP A 104 -0.26 -8.20 -21.47
C ASP A 104 -0.50 -9.58 -22.16
N GLY A 105 -1.76 -10.03 -22.14
CA GLY A 105 -2.17 -11.32 -22.72
C GLY A 105 -1.68 -12.55 -21.94
N LYS A 106 -1.17 -12.40 -20.72
CA LYS A 106 -0.67 -13.49 -19.87
C LYS A 106 -1.50 -13.60 -18.61
N SER A 107 -1.76 -14.84 -18.17
CA SER A 107 -2.29 -15.12 -16.84
C SER A 107 -1.14 -15.22 -15.84
N LEU A 108 -1.22 -14.45 -14.78
CA LEU A 108 -0.17 -14.30 -13.77
C LEU A 108 -0.73 -14.62 -12.38
N ALA A 109 -0.01 -15.43 -11.63
CA ALA A 109 -0.32 -15.65 -10.22
C ALA A 109 0.05 -14.38 -9.39
N PRO A 110 -0.71 -14.05 -8.34
CA PRO A 110 -0.41 -12.90 -7.48
C PRO A 110 1.01 -12.89 -6.92
N GLN A 111 1.57 -14.05 -6.59
CA GLN A 111 2.95 -14.18 -6.13
C GLN A 111 3.99 -13.84 -7.21
N GLN A 112 3.69 -14.03 -8.48
CA GLN A 112 4.57 -13.62 -9.57
C GLN A 112 4.60 -12.08 -9.70
N VAL A 113 3.44 -11.44 -9.59
CA VAL A 113 3.35 -9.97 -9.60
C VAL A 113 4.00 -9.37 -8.36
N SER A 114 3.75 -9.94 -7.18
CA SER A 114 4.41 -9.53 -5.93
C SER A 114 5.93 -9.69 -6.00
N ALA A 115 6.43 -10.70 -6.71
CA ALA A 115 7.85 -10.91 -6.91
C ALA A 115 8.50 -9.75 -7.68
N GLU A 116 7.81 -9.08 -8.61
CA GLU A 116 8.36 -7.91 -9.31
C GLU A 116 8.58 -6.73 -8.33
N ILE A 117 7.66 -6.55 -7.38
CA ILE A 117 7.81 -5.56 -6.30
C ILE A 117 9.02 -5.94 -5.41
N LEU A 118 9.13 -7.21 -5.03
CA LEU A 118 10.25 -7.70 -4.21
C LEU A 118 11.60 -7.59 -4.94
N LYS A 119 11.64 -7.78 -6.27
CA LYS A 119 12.85 -7.52 -7.09
C LYS A 119 13.26 -6.05 -7.03
N LYS A 120 12.30 -5.13 -7.07
CA LYS A 120 12.57 -3.68 -6.91
C LYS A 120 13.11 -3.39 -5.52
N MET A 121 12.56 -4.00 -4.45
CA MET A 121 13.06 -3.86 -3.08
C MET A 121 14.48 -4.42 -2.94
N LYS A 122 14.73 -5.62 -3.48
CA LYS A 122 16.06 -6.23 -3.54
C LYS A 122 17.06 -5.32 -4.25
N LYS A 123 16.72 -4.83 -5.44
CA LYS A 123 17.56 -3.92 -6.21
C LYS A 123 17.89 -2.65 -5.45
N THR A 124 16.89 -2.04 -4.81
CA THR A 124 17.07 -0.85 -3.95
C THR A 124 18.08 -1.11 -2.84
N ALA A 125 17.99 -2.28 -2.18
CA ALA A 125 18.94 -2.65 -1.14
C ALA A 125 20.34 -2.93 -1.70
N GLU A 126 20.46 -3.60 -2.84
CA GLU A 126 21.74 -3.88 -3.49
C GLU A 126 22.46 -2.61 -3.95
N ASP A 127 21.72 -1.65 -4.51
CA ASP A 127 22.26 -0.34 -4.92
C ASP A 127 22.79 0.45 -3.72
N TYR A 128 22.08 0.38 -2.60
CA TYR A 128 22.51 1.03 -1.36
C TYR A 128 23.72 0.35 -0.73
N LEU A 129 23.73 -1.01 -0.67
CA LEU A 129 24.77 -1.78 -0.01
C LEU A 129 26.03 -1.98 -0.87
N GLY A 130 25.91 -1.83 -2.19
CA GLY A 130 27.00 -2.07 -3.15
C GLY A 130 27.35 -3.54 -3.37
N HIS A 131 26.49 -4.47 -2.95
CA HIS A 131 26.70 -5.91 -3.13
C HIS A 131 25.36 -6.66 -3.23
N GLU A 132 25.41 -7.90 -3.73
CA GLU A 132 24.27 -8.79 -3.88
C GLU A 132 23.60 -9.09 -2.53
N VAL A 133 22.26 -9.09 -2.53
CA VAL A 133 21.40 -9.45 -1.40
C VAL A 133 20.67 -10.75 -1.71
N LYS A 134 20.78 -11.72 -0.79
CA LYS A 134 20.18 -13.05 -0.96
C LYS A 134 19.11 -13.39 0.06
N GLU A 135 19.10 -12.73 1.21
CA GLU A 135 18.27 -13.10 2.35
C GLU A 135 17.33 -11.95 2.75
N ALA A 136 16.09 -12.29 3.06
CA ALA A 136 15.10 -11.32 3.51
C ALA A 136 14.21 -11.85 4.63
N VAL A 137 13.71 -10.92 5.44
CA VAL A 137 12.53 -11.09 6.30
C VAL A 137 11.41 -10.26 5.66
N ILE A 138 10.22 -10.84 5.52
CA ILE A 138 9.06 -10.17 4.88
C ILE A 138 7.90 -10.14 5.87
N THR A 139 7.20 -9.01 5.94
CA THR A 139 6.01 -8.85 6.78
C THR A 139 4.73 -9.28 6.07
N VAL A 140 3.77 -9.75 6.85
CA VAL A 140 2.40 -10.07 6.40
C VAL A 140 1.40 -9.66 7.46
N PRO A 141 0.13 -9.38 7.11
CA PRO A 141 -0.93 -9.17 8.09
C PRO A 141 -1.07 -10.35 9.05
N ALA A 142 -1.45 -10.08 10.29
CA ALA A 142 -1.57 -11.12 11.31
C ALA A 142 -2.65 -12.17 10.97
N TYR A 143 -3.70 -11.78 10.25
CA TYR A 143 -4.79 -12.67 9.82
C TYR A 143 -4.46 -13.55 8.60
N PHE A 144 -3.30 -13.39 7.96
CA PHE A 144 -2.91 -14.22 6.83
C PHE A 144 -2.85 -15.69 7.25
N ASN A 145 -3.54 -16.52 6.48
CA ASN A 145 -3.49 -17.98 6.65
C ASN A 145 -2.20 -18.57 6.04
N ASP A 146 -2.01 -19.89 6.22
CA ASP A 146 -0.80 -20.59 5.77
C ASP A 146 -0.62 -20.50 4.25
N SER A 147 -1.69 -20.57 3.47
CA SER A 147 -1.62 -20.44 2.00
C SER A 147 -1.11 -19.06 1.58
N GLN A 148 -1.58 -17.98 2.22
CA GLN A 148 -1.16 -16.62 1.96
C GLN A 148 0.30 -16.37 2.39
N ARG A 149 0.70 -16.93 3.54
CA ARG A 149 2.09 -16.90 4.03
C ARG A 149 3.03 -17.66 3.10
N GLN A 150 2.61 -18.85 2.64
CA GLN A 150 3.41 -19.64 1.70
C GLN A 150 3.53 -18.92 0.34
N ALA A 151 2.45 -18.37 -0.20
CA ALA A 151 2.48 -17.62 -1.44
C ALA A 151 3.39 -16.37 -1.34
N THR A 152 3.45 -15.72 -0.16
CA THR A 152 4.40 -14.62 0.09
C THR A 152 5.86 -15.11 0.10
N LYS A 153 6.13 -16.29 0.69
CA LYS A 153 7.47 -16.93 0.60
C LYS A 153 7.83 -17.26 -0.84
N ASP A 154 6.89 -17.79 -1.60
CA ASP A 154 7.10 -18.14 -3.00
C ASP A 154 7.39 -16.90 -3.86
N ALA A 155 6.71 -15.76 -3.58
CA ALA A 155 7.04 -14.49 -4.21
C ALA A 155 8.49 -14.07 -3.92
N GLY A 156 8.96 -14.22 -2.69
CA GLY A 156 10.36 -13.97 -2.32
C GLY A 156 11.32 -14.86 -3.09
N LYS A 157 11.01 -16.17 -3.20
CA LYS A 157 11.83 -17.13 -3.95
C LYS A 157 11.88 -16.78 -5.44
N ILE A 158 10.76 -16.40 -6.06
CA ILE A 158 10.68 -15.96 -7.45
C ILE A 158 11.52 -14.69 -7.66
N ALA A 159 11.57 -13.80 -6.66
CA ALA A 159 12.41 -12.60 -6.67
C ALA A 159 13.92 -12.90 -6.45
N GLY A 160 14.30 -14.15 -6.23
CA GLY A 160 15.67 -14.55 -5.96
C GLY A 160 16.12 -14.22 -4.53
N LEU A 161 15.19 -14.27 -3.57
CA LEU A 161 15.44 -14.08 -2.14
C LEU A 161 15.17 -15.37 -1.38
N GLU A 162 16.07 -15.74 -0.47
CA GLU A 162 15.80 -16.70 0.59
C GLU A 162 15.05 -16.00 1.71
N VAL A 163 13.77 -16.32 1.87
CA VAL A 163 12.92 -15.74 2.92
C VAL A 163 13.18 -16.48 4.23
N LYS A 164 14.00 -15.88 5.09
CA LYS A 164 14.40 -16.45 6.38
C LYS A 164 13.22 -16.54 7.35
N ARG A 165 12.35 -15.55 7.33
CA ARG A 165 11.18 -15.49 8.21
C ARG A 165 10.06 -14.66 7.59
N ILE A 166 8.83 -15.07 7.84
CA ILE A 166 7.63 -14.24 7.69
C ILE A 166 7.25 -13.76 9.08
N ILE A 167 7.04 -12.45 9.25
CA ILE A 167 6.69 -11.80 10.52
C ILE A 167 5.33 -11.09 10.36
N ASN A 168 4.51 -11.11 11.40
CA ASN A 168 3.27 -10.35 11.41
C ASN A 168 3.57 -8.84 11.45
N GLU A 169 2.88 -8.05 10.61
CA GLU A 169 3.02 -6.59 10.55
C GLU A 169 2.87 -5.92 11.92
N PRO A 170 1.84 -6.23 12.73
CA PRO A 170 1.70 -5.61 14.02
C PRO A 170 2.83 -6.00 15.01
N THR A 171 3.39 -7.21 14.88
CA THR A 171 4.56 -7.61 15.67
C THR A 171 5.81 -6.82 15.24
N ALA A 172 6.01 -6.64 13.93
CA ALA A 172 7.11 -5.83 13.41
C ALA A 172 7.00 -4.36 13.85
N ALA A 173 5.78 -3.80 13.86
CA ALA A 173 5.51 -2.45 14.35
C ALA A 173 5.84 -2.32 15.85
N ALA A 174 5.41 -3.27 16.69
CA ALA A 174 5.71 -3.31 18.11
C ALA A 174 7.23 -3.37 18.38
N LEU A 175 7.96 -4.21 17.65
CA LEU A 175 9.42 -4.32 17.71
C LEU A 175 10.10 -2.99 17.29
N ALA A 176 9.66 -2.38 16.19
CA ALA A 176 10.21 -1.12 15.70
C ALA A 176 9.98 0.03 16.69
N TYR A 177 8.89 0.00 17.44
CA TYR A 177 8.60 0.96 18.50
C TYR A 177 9.43 0.71 19.78
N GLY A 178 10.14 -0.41 19.85
CA GLY A 178 11.03 -0.76 20.98
C GLY A 178 10.29 -1.35 22.18
N LEU A 179 9.13 -1.95 21.99
CA LEU A 179 8.35 -2.56 23.06
C LEU A 179 8.97 -3.88 23.58
N ASP A 180 9.92 -4.44 22.84
CA ASP A 180 10.79 -5.55 23.27
C ASP A 180 11.78 -5.16 24.38
N LYS A 181 11.94 -3.86 24.66
CA LYS A 181 12.86 -3.32 25.67
C LYS A 181 12.15 -2.96 27.00
N GLY A 182 10.83 -3.12 27.03
CA GLY A 182 10.01 -2.92 28.23
C GLY A 182 10.30 -3.99 29.30
N LYS A 183 9.89 -3.75 30.53
CA LYS A 183 9.96 -4.74 31.60
C LYS A 183 8.57 -5.28 31.93
N GLY A 184 8.49 -6.61 32.04
CA GLY A 184 7.27 -7.34 32.42
C GLY A 184 6.28 -7.50 31.26
N ASP A 185 5.21 -8.22 31.56
CA ASP A 185 4.16 -8.54 30.60
C ASP A 185 3.33 -7.32 30.24
N GLN A 186 3.01 -7.17 28.96
CA GLN A 186 2.22 -6.06 28.43
C GLN A 186 1.16 -6.56 27.44
N LYS A 187 0.00 -5.90 27.42
CA LYS A 187 -0.97 -6.03 26.33
C LYS A 187 -1.09 -4.70 25.63
N ILE A 188 -0.91 -4.74 24.31
CA ILE A 188 -0.93 -3.55 23.47
C ILE A 188 -1.95 -3.71 22.36
N ALA A 189 -2.48 -2.59 21.86
CA ALA A 189 -3.24 -2.53 20.63
C ALA A 189 -2.37 -1.86 19.56
N VAL A 190 -2.22 -2.51 18.43
CA VAL A 190 -1.61 -1.93 17.24
C VAL A 190 -2.74 -1.54 16.28
N TYR A 191 -2.85 -0.25 16.00
CA TYR A 191 -3.81 0.33 15.09
C TYR A 191 -3.08 0.75 13.82
N ASP A 192 -3.31 0.02 12.74
CA ASP A 192 -2.63 0.21 11.44
C ASP A 192 -3.65 0.64 10.38
N LEU A 193 -3.65 1.94 10.05
CA LEU A 193 -4.40 2.49 8.93
C LEU A 193 -3.46 2.72 7.77
N GLY A 194 -3.37 1.72 6.90
CA GLY A 194 -2.55 1.75 5.70
C GLY A 194 -3.17 2.54 4.54
N GLY A 195 -2.58 2.43 3.36
CA GLY A 195 -3.11 3.06 2.14
C GLY A 195 -4.39 2.42 1.64
N GLY A 196 -4.53 1.10 1.75
CA GLY A 196 -5.68 0.36 1.22
C GLY A 196 -6.32 -0.62 2.19
N THR A 197 -5.80 -0.73 3.42
CA THR A 197 -6.31 -1.62 4.48
C THR A 197 -6.27 -0.92 5.83
N PHE A 198 -7.20 -1.27 6.68
CA PHE A 198 -7.21 -0.96 8.10
C PHE A 198 -7.11 -2.25 8.90
N ASP A 199 -6.16 -2.32 9.82
CA ASP A 199 -5.94 -3.46 10.67
C ASP A 199 -5.77 -3.02 12.14
N ILE A 200 -6.45 -3.72 13.06
CA ILE A 200 -6.26 -3.58 14.50
C ILE A 200 -5.91 -4.94 15.09
N SER A 201 -4.84 -5.00 15.87
CA SER A 201 -4.37 -6.24 16.49
C SER A 201 -4.09 -6.01 17.98
N ILE A 202 -4.54 -6.94 18.80
CA ILE A 202 -4.18 -7.01 20.20
C ILE A 202 -3.03 -7.99 20.35
N ILE A 203 -1.93 -7.53 20.93
CA ILE A 203 -0.71 -8.32 21.11
C ILE A 203 -0.41 -8.42 22.61
N GLU A 204 -0.11 -9.62 23.07
CA GLU A 204 0.53 -9.87 24.35
C GLU A 204 2.04 -9.97 24.17
N ILE A 205 2.77 -9.25 24.98
CA ILE A 205 4.23 -9.32 25.08
C ILE A 205 4.52 -9.88 26.46
N ALA A 206 5.02 -11.11 26.50
CA ALA A 206 5.34 -11.82 27.75
C ALA A 206 6.86 -12.04 27.85
N GLU A 207 7.41 -11.91 29.06
CA GLU A 207 8.82 -12.25 29.31
C GLU A 207 8.90 -13.73 29.72
N VAL A 208 9.51 -14.56 28.88
CA VAL A 208 9.72 -15.98 29.12
C VAL A 208 11.20 -16.28 29.01
N ASP A 209 11.78 -16.81 30.07
CA ASP A 209 13.22 -17.19 30.15
C ASP A 209 14.19 -16.03 29.81
N GLY A 210 13.79 -14.79 30.07
CA GLY A 210 14.58 -13.57 29.78
C GLY A 210 14.50 -13.09 28.35
N GLU A 211 13.62 -13.67 27.51
CA GLU A 211 13.31 -13.24 26.16
C GLU A 211 11.85 -12.79 26.06
N HIS A 212 11.60 -11.75 25.26
CA HIS A 212 10.24 -11.30 24.99
C HIS A 212 9.59 -12.12 23.87
N GLN A 213 8.44 -12.72 24.18
CA GLN A 213 7.58 -13.42 23.23
C GLN A 213 6.39 -12.53 22.87
N PHE A 214 6.08 -12.48 21.57
CA PHE A 214 4.96 -11.71 21.02
C PHE A 214 3.88 -12.66 20.53
N GLU A 215 2.71 -12.59 21.12
CA GLU A 215 1.54 -13.37 20.72
C GLU A 215 0.42 -12.44 20.25
N VAL A 216 -0.10 -12.65 19.03
CA VAL A 216 -1.29 -11.94 18.53
C VAL A 216 -2.51 -12.63 19.10
N LEU A 217 -3.18 -11.99 20.07
CA LEU A 217 -4.36 -12.54 20.74
C LEU A 217 -5.61 -12.42 19.87
N SER A 218 -5.75 -11.31 19.16
CA SER A 218 -6.86 -11.08 18.23
C SER A 218 -6.47 -10.08 17.16
N THR A 219 -7.12 -10.17 16.00
CA THR A 219 -6.99 -9.22 14.91
C THR A 219 -8.34 -9.02 14.24
N ASN A 220 -8.62 -7.80 13.79
CA ASN A 220 -9.77 -7.42 13.00
C ASN A 220 -9.39 -6.26 12.08
N GLY A 221 -10.24 -5.90 11.14
CA GLY A 221 -9.97 -4.79 10.23
C GLY A 221 -10.91 -4.74 9.04
N ASP A 222 -10.60 -3.84 8.10
CA ASP A 222 -11.26 -3.72 6.82
C ASP A 222 -10.21 -3.69 5.70
N THR A 223 -10.22 -4.70 4.84
CA THR A 223 -9.28 -4.83 3.72
C THR A 223 -9.57 -3.88 2.56
N PHE A 224 -10.61 -3.05 2.67
CA PHE A 224 -11.05 -2.05 1.69
C PHE A 224 -11.17 -0.64 2.28
N LEU A 225 -10.49 -0.36 3.39
CA LEU A 225 -10.49 0.96 4.01
C LEU A 225 -9.06 1.41 4.28
N GLY A 226 -8.70 2.57 3.73
CA GLY A 226 -7.37 3.14 3.91
C GLY A 226 -7.23 4.55 3.34
N GLY A 227 -6.01 5.02 3.23
CA GLY A 227 -5.70 6.36 2.72
C GLY A 227 -6.15 6.62 1.29
N GLU A 228 -6.32 5.57 0.46
CA GLU A 228 -6.84 5.69 -0.90
C GLU A 228 -8.31 6.12 -0.93
N ASP A 229 -9.12 5.71 0.08
CA ASP A 229 -10.51 6.15 0.20
C ASP A 229 -10.59 7.64 0.53
N PHE A 230 -9.62 8.13 1.32
CA PHE A 230 -9.50 9.56 1.61
C PHE A 230 -9.09 10.34 0.36
N ASP A 231 -8.19 9.79 -0.45
CA ASP A 231 -7.81 10.37 -1.73
C ASP A 231 -9.02 10.44 -2.68
N LEU A 232 -9.81 9.38 -2.78
CA LEU A 232 -11.01 9.35 -3.63
C LEU A 232 -12.02 10.42 -3.21
N ALA A 233 -12.33 10.54 -1.92
CA ALA A 233 -13.22 11.57 -1.41
C ALA A 233 -12.72 12.99 -1.74
N LEU A 234 -11.41 13.20 -1.66
CA LEU A 234 -10.80 14.49 -1.98
C LEU A 234 -10.77 14.76 -3.49
N ILE A 235 -10.51 13.75 -4.31
CA ILE A 235 -10.52 13.85 -5.77
C ILE A 235 -11.92 14.25 -6.26
N GLU A 236 -12.96 13.57 -5.78
CA GLU A 236 -14.35 13.90 -6.13
C GLU A 236 -14.70 15.34 -5.74
N TYR A 237 -14.35 15.75 -4.53
CA TYR A 237 -14.56 17.12 -4.07
C TYR A 237 -13.84 18.14 -4.97
N LEU A 238 -12.58 17.94 -5.29
CA LEU A 238 -11.79 18.85 -6.12
C LEU A 238 -12.29 18.89 -7.58
N ALA A 239 -12.71 17.73 -8.13
CA ALA A 239 -13.30 17.64 -9.46
C ALA A 239 -14.62 18.43 -9.55
N GLU A 240 -15.47 18.34 -8.51
CA GLU A 240 -16.70 19.13 -8.44
C GLU A 240 -16.43 20.63 -8.31
N GLU A 241 -15.46 21.05 -7.49
CA GLU A 241 -15.08 22.46 -7.37
C GLU A 241 -14.56 23.00 -8.71
N PHE A 242 -13.68 22.26 -9.40
CA PHE A 242 -13.22 22.65 -10.73
C PHE A 242 -14.38 22.75 -11.74
N LYS A 243 -15.32 21.81 -11.72
CA LYS A 243 -16.50 21.83 -12.59
C LYS A 243 -17.38 23.02 -12.33
N LYS A 244 -17.55 23.44 -11.07
CA LYS A 244 -18.29 24.67 -10.70
C LYS A 244 -17.63 25.93 -11.26
N GLU A 245 -16.28 25.99 -11.23
CA GLU A 245 -15.53 27.16 -11.68
C GLU A 245 -15.42 27.25 -13.21
N SER A 246 -15.14 26.10 -13.86
CA SER A 246 -14.77 26.04 -15.28
C SER A 246 -15.89 25.54 -16.21
N GLY A 247 -16.90 24.88 -15.66
CA GLY A 247 -17.91 24.15 -16.43
C GLY A 247 -17.43 22.83 -17.03
N VAL A 248 -16.17 22.46 -16.85
CA VAL A 248 -15.53 21.24 -17.44
C VAL A 248 -15.49 20.11 -16.42
N ASP A 249 -15.91 18.92 -16.84
CA ASP A 249 -15.86 17.72 -16.01
C ASP A 249 -14.56 16.94 -16.26
N LEU A 250 -13.66 16.92 -15.28
CA LEU A 250 -12.37 16.27 -15.37
C LEU A 250 -12.45 14.73 -15.47
N HIS A 251 -13.57 14.10 -15.11
CA HIS A 251 -13.76 12.66 -15.27
C HIS A 251 -13.73 12.21 -16.72
N ASN A 252 -14.00 13.12 -17.65
CA ASN A 252 -13.96 12.86 -19.10
C ASN A 252 -12.56 13.04 -19.71
N ASP A 253 -11.57 13.49 -18.93
CA ASP A 253 -10.20 13.69 -19.34
C ASP A 253 -9.27 12.84 -18.44
N PRO A 254 -8.88 11.63 -18.87
CA PRO A 254 -8.06 10.73 -18.05
C PRO A 254 -6.72 11.34 -17.59
N LEU A 255 -6.09 12.17 -18.43
CA LEU A 255 -4.80 12.79 -18.09
C LEU A 255 -4.99 13.88 -17.04
N ALA A 256 -6.04 14.69 -17.17
CA ALA A 256 -6.40 15.70 -16.18
C ALA A 256 -6.77 15.05 -14.85
N LEU A 257 -7.57 13.97 -14.89
CA LEU A 257 -7.95 13.22 -13.69
C LEU A 257 -6.73 12.63 -12.96
N GLN A 258 -5.74 12.12 -13.69
CA GLN A 258 -4.50 11.63 -13.08
C GLN A 258 -3.74 12.74 -12.36
N ARG A 259 -3.59 13.89 -13.00
CA ARG A 259 -2.93 15.05 -12.39
C ARG A 259 -3.69 15.53 -11.15
N LEU A 260 -5.02 15.48 -11.19
CA LEU A 260 -5.86 15.79 -10.03
C LEU A 260 -5.64 14.80 -8.88
N LYS A 261 -5.55 13.47 -9.18
CA LYS A 261 -5.23 12.42 -8.21
C LYS A 261 -3.89 12.66 -7.52
N GLU A 262 -2.85 12.95 -8.29
CA GLU A 262 -1.52 13.25 -7.75
C GLU A 262 -1.53 14.51 -6.88
N GLY A 263 -2.24 15.56 -7.30
CA GLY A 263 -2.42 16.79 -6.53
C GLY A 263 -3.19 16.57 -5.24
N ALA A 264 -4.24 15.75 -5.26
CA ALA A 264 -5.04 15.40 -4.09
C ALA A 264 -4.23 14.59 -3.06
N GLU A 265 -3.53 13.54 -3.50
CA GLU A 265 -2.66 12.73 -2.63
C GLU A 265 -1.57 13.59 -1.97
N LYS A 266 -0.93 14.46 -2.75
CA LYS A 266 0.06 15.40 -2.23
C LYS A 266 -0.54 16.35 -1.18
N ALA A 267 -1.71 16.93 -1.46
CA ALA A 267 -2.40 17.80 -0.53
C ALA A 267 -2.79 17.08 0.77
N LYS A 268 -3.28 15.83 0.69
CA LYS A 268 -3.56 14.98 1.86
C LYS A 268 -2.29 14.81 2.72
N ILE A 269 -1.16 14.48 2.10
CA ILE A 269 0.12 14.30 2.81
C ILE A 269 0.55 15.61 3.49
N GLU A 270 0.51 16.74 2.80
CA GLU A 270 0.87 18.04 3.35
C GLU A 270 -0.03 18.45 4.52
N LEU A 271 -1.32 18.15 4.46
CA LEU A 271 -2.28 18.43 5.54
C LEU A 271 -2.07 17.59 6.80
N SER A 272 -1.25 16.52 6.75
CA SER A 272 -0.84 15.80 7.96
C SER A 272 -0.01 16.67 8.92
N SER A 273 0.74 17.63 8.38
CA SER A 273 1.58 18.55 9.17
C SER A 273 1.09 20.00 9.13
N ASN A 274 0.38 20.41 8.08
CA ASN A 274 -0.07 21.80 7.87
C ASN A 274 -1.57 21.94 8.13
N GLN A 275 -2.02 23.16 8.50
CA GLN A 275 -3.45 23.47 8.66
C GLN A 275 -4.14 23.77 7.33
N GLN A 276 -3.37 24.17 6.31
CA GLN A 276 -3.86 24.44 4.96
C GLN A 276 -2.77 24.15 3.93
N THR A 277 -3.19 23.85 2.71
CA THR A 277 -2.33 23.71 1.53
C THR A 277 -3.02 24.26 0.29
N GLU A 278 -2.31 24.34 -0.82
CA GLU A 278 -2.83 24.76 -2.11
C GLU A 278 -2.62 23.66 -3.16
N VAL A 279 -3.72 23.22 -3.77
CA VAL A 279 -3.68 22.36 -4.96
C VAL A 279 -3.54 23.27 -6.17
N ASN A 280 -2.38 23.27 -6.81
CA ASN A 280 -2.07 24.12 -7.96
C ASN A 280 -1.72 23.24 -9.18
N LEU A 281 -2.64 23.19 -10.14
CA LEU A 281 -2.55 22.37 -11.34
C LEU A 281 -2.67 23.27 -12.60
N PRO A 282 -1.57 23.91 -13.01
CA PRO A 282 -1.57 24.73 -14.20
C PRO A 282 -1.79 23.88 -15.45
N TYR A 283 -2.57 24.42 -16.41
CA TYR A 283 -2.88 23.72 -17.67
C TYR A 283 -3.45 22.32 -17.46
N ILE A 284 -4.40 22.17 -16.51
CA ILE A 284 -4.96 20.87 -16.17
C ILE A 284 -5.71 20.25 -17.34
N THR A 285 -6.47 21.05 -18.07
CA THR A 285 -7.21 20.68 -19.29
C THR A 285 -7.37 21.90 -20.19
N ALA A 286 -8.06 21.75 -21.32
CA ALA A 286 -8.42 22.83 -22.23
C ALA A 286 -9.81 22.61 -22.82
N ASP A 287 -10.53 23.71 -23.12
CA ASP A 287 -11.76 23.69 -23.88
C ASP A 287 -11.72 24.69 -25.05
N SER A 288 -12.85 24.96 -25.70
CA SER A 288 -12.96 25.91 -26.81
C SER A 288 -12.59 27.35 -26.43
N SER A 289 -12.55 27.70 -25.15
CA SER A 289 -12.14 29.03 -24.66
C SER A 289 -10.64 29.09 -24.31
N GLY A 290 -9.91 27.97 -24.41
CA GLY A 290 -8.47 27.89 -24.17
C GLY A 290 -8.09 27.00 -22.98
N PRO A 291 -6.82 27.08 -22.56
CA PRO A 291 -6.33 26.30 -21.43
C PRO A 291 -6.98 26.69 -20.12
N LYS A 292 -7.22 25.70 -19.27
CA LYS A 292 -7.78 25.86 -17.92
C LYS A 292 -6.71 25.57 -16.87
N HIS A 293 -6.76 26.32 -15.80
CA HIS A 293 -5.88 26.14 -14.63
C HIS A 293 -6.77 25.87 -13.42
N PHE A 294 -6.26 25.11 -12.47
CA PHE A 294 -6.94 24.88 -11.21
C PHE A 294 -6.04 25.24 -10.05
N VAL A 295 -6.51 26.20 -9.23
CA VAL A 295 -5.85 26.61 -7.99
C VAL A 295 -6.88 26.61 -6.88
N HIS A 296 -6.75 25.68 -5.94
CA HIS A 296 -7.71 25.52 -4.86
C HIS A 296 -7.04 25.48 -3.50
N LYS A 297 -7.49 26.30 -2.55
CA LYS A 297 -7.01 26.28 -1.17
C LYS A 297 -7.80 25.23 -0.38
N LEU A 298 -7.09 24.28 0.20
CA LEU A 298 -7.65 23.20 0.99
C LEU A 298 -7.18 23.32 2.44
N THR A 299 -8.11 23.17 3.39
CA THR A 299 -7.80 23.14 4.82
C THR A 299 -7.89 21.73 5.37
N ARG A 300 -7.14 21.48 6.46
CA ARG A 300 -7.23 20.21 7.21
C ARG A 300 -8.67 19.94 7.67
N ALA A 301 -9.35 20.94 8.23
CA ALA A 301 -10.74 20.82 8.66
C ALA A 301 -11.70 20.41 7.52
N LYS A 302 -11.43 20.88 6.28
CA LYS A 302 -12.24 20.47 5.11
C LYS A 302 -11.96 19.00 4.75
N LEU A 303 -10.68 18.58 4.75
CA LEU A 303 -10.33 17.17 4.54
C LEU A 303 -10.97 16.27 5.60
N GLU A 304 -10.86 16.63 6.88
CA GLU A 304 -11.48 15.88 7.99
C GLU A 304 -12.99 15.76 7.81
N ALA A 305 -13.66 16.82 7.39
CA ALA A 305 -15.10 16.79 7.12
C ALA A 305 -15.47 15.88 5.94
N LEU A 306 -14.64 15.83 4.88
CA LEU A 306 -14.86 14.95 3.73
C LEU A 306 -14.73 13.46 4.09
N VAL A 307 -13.80 13.14 4.99
CA VAL A 307 -13.50 11.74 5.38
C VAL A 307 -14.19 11.33 6.68
N ALA A 308 -14.97 12.21 7.31
CA ALA A 308 -15.60 12.00 8.63
C ALA A 308 -16.44 10.72 8.71
N VAL A 309 -17.13 10.34 7.63
CA VAL A 309 -17.94 9.12 7.59
C VAL A 309 -17.06 7.88 7.70
N SER A 310 -15.95 7.83 6.95
CA SER A 310 -14.99 6.72 7.00
C SER A 310 -14.33 6.63 8.38
N TYR A 311 -13.98 7.79 8.97
CA TYR A 311 -13.37 7.86 10.29
C TYR A 311 -14.34 7.43 11.41
N THR A 312 -15.63 7.75 11.29
CA THR A 312 -16.66 7.37 12.27
C THR A 312 -16.84 5.86 12.32
N HIS A 313 -16.76 5.17 11.19
CA HIS A 313 -16.82 3.71 11.15
C HIS A 313 -15.65 3.02 11.84
N LEU A 314 -14.48 3.66 11.91
CA LEU A 314 -13.30 3.14 12.62
C LEU A 314 -13.39 3.35 14.15
N THR A 315 -14.05 4.41 14.61
CA THR A 315 -14.03 4.81 16.01
C THR A 315 -15.24 4.31 16.82
N LEU A 316 -16.42 4.23 16.23
CA LEU A 316 -17.64 3.81 16.91
C LEU A 316 -17.61 2.37 17.47
N PRO A 317 -17.09 1.35 16.78
CA PRO A 317 -17.00 0.00 17.36
C PRO A 317 -16.02 -0.11 18.53
N THR A 318 -14.99 0.73 18.58
CA THR A 318 -13.98 0.73 19.66
C THR A 318 -14.47 1.44 20.91
N ILE A 319 -15.34 2.43 20.80
CA ILE A 319 -15.90 3.17 21.94
C ILE A 319 -16.98 2.34 22.68
N CYS A 320 -17.66 1.43 21.98
CA CYS A 320 -18.70 0.56 22.58
C CYS A 320 -18.15 -0.72 23.22
N SER A 321 -16.85 -0.94 23.27
CA SER A 321 -16.20 -2.17 23.77
C SER A 321 -15.40 -1.97 25.05
N VAL A 322 -15.55 -0.82 25.74
CA VAL A 322 -14.91 -0.54 27.04
C VAL A 322 -15.95 -0.57 28.14
#